data_d99f0563a466259dae15b996c893f042
#
_entry.id   d99f0563a466259dae15b996c893f042
#
_cell.length_a   1.000
_cell.length_b   1.000
_cell.length_c   1.000
_cell.angle_alpha   90.00
_cell.angle_beta   90.00
_cell.angle_gamma   90.00
#
_symmetry.space_group_name_H-M   'P 1'
#
loop_
_entity.id
_entity.type
_entity.pdbx_description
1 polymer ?
#
loop_
_entity_poly.entity_id
_entity_poly.type
_entity_poly.pdbx_seq_one_letter_code
_entity_poly.pdbx_strand_id
1 'polypeptide(L)'
;RRIESIDAEKLALTISGLEQAVKKAREAIEKKMEEAPIDPSVAHRGAGMVDRLQRTLSGWYRFYSGYDPLFSWWVEKPFRATESALKEYSGFIRKKVVGITDPDDPPIIGDPVGRDELLSMLEHEMIAYSPEQLIEIARTEFEWCRKEMLRASRDLGFGEDWRAALDHVKEMHVEPGKQPELIRDLAHEAV
;
A
#
# COMPACT_ATOMS: atom_id res chain seq x y z
N ARG A 1 -23.26 10.00 -12.01
CA ARG A 1 -22.25 10.05 -13.09
C ARG A 1 -22.98 10.11 -14.42
N ARG A 2 -22.65 11.07 -15.29
CA ARG A 2 -23.19 11.12 -16.66
C ARG A 2 -22.36 10.15 -17.50
N ILE A 3 -23.02 9.32 -18.29
CA ILE A 3 -22.39 8.52 -19.35
C ILE A 3 -22.18 9.48 -20.52
N GLU A 4 -20.92 9.74 -20.85
CA GLU A 4 -20.56 10.56 -22.00
C GLU A 4 -20.29 9.64 -23.20
N SER A 5 -20.65 10.13 -24.41
CA SER A 5 -20.30 9.43 -25.64
C SER A 5 -18.78 9.41 -25.81
N ILE A 6 -18.20 8.25 -25.99
CA ILE A 6 -16.76 8.06 -26.14
C ILE A 6 -16.46 7.64 -27.59
N ASP A 7 -15.51 8.33 -28.21
CA ASP A 7 -14.87 7.87 -29.45
C ASP A 7 -13.87 6.75 -29.08
N ALA A 8 -14.30 5.52 -29.22
CA ALA A 8 -13.56 4.35 -28.79
C ALA A 8 -12.24 4.15 -29.59
N GLU A 9 -12.21 4.48 -30.86
CA GLU A 9 -11.02 4.38 -31.71
C GLU A 9 -9.94 5.39 -31.27
N LYS A 10 -10.33 6.65 -31.15
CA LYS A 10 -9.42 7.72 -30.67
C LYS A 10 -8.89 7.43 -29.28
N LEU A 11 -9.75 6.88 -28.45
CA LEU A 11 -9.38 6.50 -27.08
C LEU A 11 -8.38 5.33 -27.05
N ALA A 12 -8.56 4.33 -27.89
CA ALA A 12 -7.62 3.22 -28.04
C ALA A 12 -6.23 3.72 -28.42
N LEU A 13 -6.14 4.70 -29.33
CA LEU A 13 -4.89 5.37 -29.69
C LEU A 13 -4.27 6.12 -28.50
N THR A 14 -5.08 6.81 -27.72
CA THR A 14 -4.63 7.53 -26.52
C THR A 14 -4.04 6.57 -25.47
N ILE A 15 -4.70 5.44 -25.24
CA ILE A 15 -4.24 4.42 -24.28
C ILE A 15 -2.95 3.75 -24.78
N SER A 16 -2.86 3.45 -26.09
CA SER A 16 -1.61 2.95 -26.68
C SER A 16 -0.46 3.97 -26.54
N GLY A 17 -0.76 5.25 -26.69
CA GLY A 17 0.21 6.32 -26.41
C GLY A 17 0.68 6.36 -24.98
N LEU A 18 -0.22 6.10 -24.00
CA LEU A 18 0.13 5.99 -22.60
C LEU A 18 1.06 4.80 -22.33
N GLU A 19 0.78 3.64 -22.93
CA GLU A 19 1.67 2.47 -22.84
C GLU A 19 3.10 2.81 -23.29
N GLN A 20 3.23 3.47 -24.44
CA GLN A 20 4.54 3.88 -24.96
C GLN A 20 5.22 4.91 -24.04
N ALA A 21 4.47 5.84 -23.48
CA ALA A 21 5.00 6.82 -22.54
C ALA A 21 5.54 6.16 -21.26
N VAL A 22 4.84 5.16 -20.74
CA VAL A 22 5.28 4.39 -19.56
C VAL A 22 6.56 3.62 -19.85
N LYS A 23 6.67 2.98 -21.01
CA LYS A 23 7.90 2.27 -21.43
C LYS A 23 9.09 3.23 -21.53
N LYS A 24 8.90 4.38 -22.19
CA LYS A 24 9.94 5.43 -22.29
C LYS A 24 10.33 5.99 -20.92
N ALA A 25 9.37 6.19 -20.01
CA ALA A 25 9.66 6.64 -18.65
C ALA A 25 10.52 5.63 -17.89
N ARG A 26 10.26 4.33 -18.04
CA ARG A 26 11.08 3.28 -17.47
C ARG A 26 12.51 3.30 -17.99
N GLU A 27 12.69 3.35 -19.31
CA GLU A 27 14.01 3.45 -19.94
C GLU A 27 14.79 4.69 -19.48
N ALA A 28 14.10 5.83 -19.34
CA ALA A 28 14.70 7.05 -18.83
C ALA A 28 15.18 6.93 -17.38
N ILE A 29 14.44 6.23 -16.53
CA ILE A 29 14.86 5.96 -15.15
C ILE A 29 16.05 4.99 -15.12
N GLU A 30 16.02 3.92 -15.91
CA GLU A 30 17.14 2.97 -16.02
C GLU A 30 18.43 3.70 -16.38
N LYS A 31 18.39 4.56 -17.40
CA LYS A 31 19.53 5.38 -17.78
C LYS A 31 19.98 6.35 -16.69
N LYS A 32 19.03 7.01 -16.04
CA LYS A 32 19.34 7.95 -14.95
C LYS A 32 20.02 7.27 -13.76
N MET A 33 19.65 6.03 -13.44
CA MET A 33 20.28 5.24 -12.37
C MET A 33 21.75 4.94 -12.65
N GLU A 34 22.18 4.87 -13.93
CA GLU A 34 23.57 4.71 -14.31
C GLU A 34 24.38 6.00 -14.06
N GLU A 35 23.72 7.16 -14.12
CA GLU A 35 24.36 8.48 -13.95
C GLU A 35 24.42 8.93 -12.48
N ALA A 36 23.36 8.68 -11.71
CA ALA A 36 23.24 9.11 -10.31
C ALA A 36 22.21 8.28 -9.52
N PRO A 37 22.37 8.12 -8.21
CA PRO A 37 21.38 7.48 -7.38
C PRO A 37 20.09 8.31 -7.34
N ILE A 38 18.95 7.62 -7.37
CA ILE A 38 17.62 8.22 -7.22
C ILE A 38 17.20 8.08 -5.75
N ASP A 39 16.64 9.14 -5.18
CA ASP A 39 16.14 9.13 -3.80
C ASP A 39 15.05 8.04 -3.63
N PRO A 40 15.25 7.07 -2.73
CA PRO A 40 14.30 5.97 -2.52
C PRO A 40 12.92 6.44 -2.06
N SER A 41 12.81 7.54 -1.30
CA SER A 41 11.53 8.06 -0.81
C SER A 41 10.70 8.65 -1.96
N VAL A 42 11.35 9.39 -2.86
CA VAL A 42 10.73 9.93 -4.07
C VAL A 42 10.29 8.80 -5.01
N ALA A 43 11.17 7.80 -5.20
CA ALA A 43 10.86 6.64 -6.03
C ALA A 43 9.69 5.83 -5.46
N HIS A 44 9.64 5.61 -4.16
CA HIS A 44 8.55 4.90 -3.48
C HIS A 44 7.20 5.61 -3.66
N ARG A 45 7.17 6.93 -3.47
CA ARG A 45 5.98 7.74 -3.78
C ARG A 45 5.57 7.64 -5.24
N GLY A 46 6.54 7.72 -6.15
CA GLY A 46 6.32 7.55 -7.58
C GLY A 46 5.67 6.21 -7.93
N ALA A 47 6.16 5.11 -7.37
CA ALA A 47 5.55 3.78 -7.54
C ALA A 47 4.10 3.75 -7.04
N GLY A 48 3.83 4.36 -5.88
CA GLY A 48 2.47 4.50 -5.34
C GLY A 48 1.53 5.31 -6.24
N MET A 49 2.04 6.34 -6.92
CA MET A 49 1.27 7.12 -7.91
C MET A 49 0.94 6.29 -9.15
N VAL A 50 1.89 5.49 -9.65
CA VAL A 50 1.67 4.56 -10.77
C VAL A 50 0.60 3.53 -10.44
N ASP A 51 0.61 2.95 -9.25
CA ASP A 51 -0.44 2.00 -8.81
C ASP A 51 -1.81 2.68 -8.69
N ARG A 52 -1.85 3.92 -8.26
CA ARG A 52 -3.09 4.69 -8.19
C ARG A 52 -3.66 4.96 -9.58
N LEU A 53 -2.79 5.33 -10.52
CA LEU A 53 -3.18 5.49 -11.93
C LEU A 53 -3.72 4.18 -12.51
N GLN A 54 -3.03 3.06 -12.28
CA GLN A 54 -3.45 1.74 -12.74
C GLN A 54 -4.84 1.38 -12.17
N ARG A 55 -5.07 1.58 -10.88
CA ARG A 55 -6.39 1.32 -10.26
C ARG A 55 -7.49 2.20 -10.83
N THR A 56 -7.19 3.48 -11.07
CA THR A 56 -8.16 4.42 -11.67
C THR A 56 -8.51 4.01 -13.09
N LEU A 57 -7.52 3.67 -13.90
CA LEU A 57 -7.70 3.21 -15.27
C LEU A 57 -8.51 1.89 -15.32
N SER A 58 -8.21 0.94 -14.43
CA SER A 58 -8.93 -0.33 -14.34
C SER A 58 -10.39 -0.15 -13.90
N GLY A 59 -10.65 0.78 -12.96
CA GLY A 59 -12.01 1.14 -12.55
C GLY A 59 -12.81 1.80 -13.67
N TRP A 60 -12.16 2.69 -14.41
CA TRP A 60 -12.75 3.34 -15.57
C TRP A 60 -13.03 2.34 -16.70
N TYR A 61 -12.08 1.47 -17.06
CA TYR A 61 -12.26 0.44 -18.08
C TYR A 61 -13.44 -0.49 -17.72
N ARG A 62 -13.52 -0.98 -16.51
CA ARG A 62 -14.63 -1.85 -16.06
C ARG A 62 -15.99 -1.17 -16.14
N PHE A 63 -16.05 0.13 -15.94
CA PHE A 63 -17.30 0.87 -16.05
C PHE A 63 -17.86 0.88 -17.46
N TYR A 64 -17.00 1.10 -18.48
CA TYR A 64 -17.43 1.20 -19.87
C TYR A 64 -17.46 -0.14 -20.60
N SER A 65 -16.58 -1.08 -20.31
CA SER A 65 -16.49 -2.37 -21.00
C SER A 65 -17.72 -3.25 -20.83
N GLY A 66 -18.42 -3.12 -19.73
CA GLY A 66 -19.70 -3.84 -19.50
C GLY A 66 -20.91 -3.17 -20.13
N TYR A 67 -20.76 -2.00 -20.74
CA TYR A 67 -21.86 -1.18 -21.21
C TYR A 67 -21.84 -0.93 -22.71
N ASP A 68 -20.67 -0.74 -23.32
CA ASP A 68 -20.49 -0.41 -24.74
C ASP A 68 -19.64 -1.46 -25.45
N PRO A 69 -20.23 -2.26 -26.39
CA PRO A 69 -19.50 -3.26 -27.16
C PRO A 69 -18.42 -2.69 -28.07
N LEU A 70 -18.61 -1.49 -28.66
CA LEU A 70 -17.60 -0.85 -29.49
C LEU A 70 -16.41 -0.37 -28.67
N PHE A 71 -16.68 0.16 -27.48
CA PHE A 71 -15.63 0.49 -26.52
C PHE A 71 -14.79 -0.76 -26.19
N SER A 72 -15.43 -1.87 -25.84
CA SER A 72 -14.73 -3.12 -25.52
C SER A 72 -13.90 -3.62 -26.69
N TRP A 73 -14.44 -3.57 -27.90
CA TRP A 73 -13.73 -3.98 -29.12
C TRP A 73 -12.43 -3.20 -29.37
N TRP A 74 -12.48 -1.86 -29.30
CA TRP A 74 -11.34 -1.02 -29.59
C TRP A 74 -10.34 -0.92 -28.44
N VAL A 75 -10.81 -0.88 -27.21
CA VAL A 75 -10.01 -0.46 -26.04
C VAL A 75 -9.41 -1.65 -25.29
N GLU A 76 -9.96 -2.88 -25.40
CA GLU A 76 -9.49 -4.00 -24.58
C GLU A 76 -8.00 -4.29 -24.74
N LYS A 77 -7.50 -4.45 -25.95
CA LYS A 77 -6.08 -4.77 -26.20
C LYS A 77 -5.15 -3.65 -25.71
N PRO A 78 -5.34 -2.37 -26.11
CA PRO A 78 -4.55 -1.27 -25.59
C PRO A 78 -4.60 -1.15 -24.07
N PHE A 79 -5.77 -1.34 -23.47
CA PHE A 79 -5.93 -1.29 -22.03
C PHE A 79 -5.11 -2.38 -21.33
N ARG A 80 -5.19 -3.63 -21.77
CA ARG A 80 -4.43 -4.75 -21.19
C ARG A 80 -2.92 -4.53 -21.31
N ALA A 81 -2.45 -4.03 -22.43
CA ALA A 81 -1.05 -3.72 -22.63
C ALA A 81 -0.58 -2.59 -21.69
N THR A 82 -1.38 -1.54 -21.55
CA THR A 82 -1.08 -0.42 -20.63
C THR A 82 -1.13 -0.86 -19.17
N GLU A 83 -2.10 -1.68 -18.78
CA GLU A 83 -2.21 -2.22 -17.43
C GLU A 83 -0.97 -3.05 -17.04
N SER A 84 -0.49 -3.91 -17.96
CA SER A 84 0.75 -4.67 -17.77
C SER A 84 1.97 -3.75 -17.67
N ALA A 85 2.08 -2.77 -18.57
CA ALA A 85 3.20 -1.82 -18.56
C ALA A 85 3.26 -1.00 -17.25
N LEU A 86 2.11 -0.54 -16.73
CA LEU A 86 2.04 0.17 -15.45
C LEU A 86 2.44 -0.72 -14.27
N LYS A 87 1.97 -1.97 -14.25
CA LYS A 87 2.31 -2.94 -13.20
C LYS A 87 3.79 -3.28 -13.21
N GLU A 88 4.36 -3.52 -14.40
CA GLU A 88 5.78 -3.78 -14.58
C GLU A 88 6.64 -2.58 -14.17
N TYR A 89 6.21 -1.38 -14.52
CA TYR A 89 6.90 -0.14 -14.17
C TYR A 89 6.90 0.12 -12.67
N SER A 90 5.76 -0.02 -12.00
CA SER A 90 5.68 0.08 -10.54
C SER A 90 6.55 -0.97 -9.85
N GLY A 91 6.52 -2.22 -10.32
CA GLY A 91 7.37 -3.30 -9.81
C GLY A 91 8.86 -3.05 -10.03
N PHE A 92 9.24 -2.50 -11.20
CA PHE A 92 10.60 -2.09 -11.50
C PHE A 92 11.09 -1.01 -10.51
N ILE A 93 10.30 0.06 -10.32
CA ILE A 93 10.67 1.13 -9.38
C ILE A 93 10.89 0.54 -7.98
N ARG A 94 9.96 -0.27 -7.46
CA ARG A 94 10.07 -0.88 -6.13
C ARG A 94 11.31 -1.75 -5.99
N LYS A 95 11.55 -2.63 -6.94
CA LYS A 95 12.65 -3.63 -6.84
C LYS A 95 14.01 -3.01 -7.12
N LYS A 96 14.14 -2.20 -8.16
CA LYS A 96 15.43 -1.73 -8.65
C LYS A 96 15.85 -0.39 -8.10
N VAL A 97 14.90 0.54 -7.89
CA VAL A 97 15.20 1.89 -7.40
C VAL A 97 15.09 1.96 -5.89
N VAL A 98 14.01 1.40 -5.32
CA VAL A 98 13.75 1.44 -3.88
C VAL A 98 14.45 0.31 -3.12
N GLY A 99 14.70 -0.83 -3.78
CA GLY A 99 15.38 -1.98 -3.17
C GLY A 99 14.44 -2.93 -2.40
N ILE A 100 13.14 -2.88 -2.63
CA ILE A 100 12.18 -3.83 -2.03
C ILE A 100 12.32 -5.17 -2.74
N THR A 101 13.05 -6.10 -2.13
CA THR A 101 13.25 -7.46 -2.64
C THR A 101 12.29 -8.46 -2.02
N ASP A 102 11.90 -8.23 -0.78
CA ASP A 102 10.93 -9.02 -0.03
C ASP A 102 9.69 -8.17 0.28
N PRO A 103 8.49 -8.52 -0.24
CA PRO A 103 7.26 -7.82 0.09
C PRO A 103 6.82 -7.99 1.55
N ASP A 104 7.22 -9.08 2.21
CA ASP A 104 6.83 -9.40 3.58
C ASP A 104 7.76 -8.74 4.62
N ASP A 105 8.97 -8.34 4.20
CA ASP A 105 9.92 -7.58 5.02
C ASP A 105 10.51 -6.39 4.23
N PRO A 106 9.69 -5.40 3.88
CA PRO A 106 10.15 -4.23 3.14
C PRO A 106 11.06 -3.34 4.00
N PRO A 107 12.08 -2.70 3.42
CA PRO A 107 12.89 -1.73 4.12
C PRO A 107 12.00 -0.55 4.59
N ILE A 108 12.35 0.02 5.72
CA ILE A 108 11.67 1.23 6.21
C ILE A 108 12.07 2.40 5.31
N ILE A 109 11.10 2.87 4.53
CA ILE A 109 11.27 4.00 3.63
C ILE A 109 10.41 5.12 4.20
N GLY A 110 11.04 6.10 4.82
CA GLY A 110 10.33 7.27 5.32
C GLY A 110 9.80 8.14 4.17
N ASP A 111 8.92 9.04 4.51
CA ASP A 111 8.55 10.19 3.67
C ASP A 111 8.94 11.48 4.40
N PRO A 112 10.25 11.82 4.40
CA PRO A 112 10.78 12.92 5.21
C PRO A 112 10.25 14.25 4.69
N VAL A 113 9.46 14.92 5.53
CA VAL A 113 8.90 16.26 5.26
C VAL A 113 9.79 17.38 5.77
N GLY A 114 10.81 17.05 6.57
CA GLY A 114 11.65 18.01 7.27
C GLY A 114 11.12 18.37 8.66
N ARG A 115 12.01 18.96 9.49
CA ARG A 115 11.69 19.23 10.90
C ARG A 115 10.60 20.27 11.07
N ASP A 116 10.69 21.36 10.34
CA ASP A 116 9.76 22.49 10.50
C ASP A 116 8.34 22.11 10.07
N GLU A 117 8.21 21.38 8.98
CA GLU A 117 6.93 20.84 8.54
C GLU A 117 6.36 19.82 9.53
N LEU A 118 7.20 18.92 10.05
CA LEU A 118 6.77 17.96 11.08
C LEU A 118 6.26 18.65 12.33
N LEU A 119 6.94 19.71 12.81
CA LEU A 119 6.49 20.50 13.96
C LEU A 119 5.15 21.18 13.67
N SER A 120 5.00 21.78 12.49
CA SER A 120 3.73 22.38 12.05
C SER A 120 2.59 21.37 11.98
N MET A 121 2.85 20.15 11.50
CA MET A 121 1.87 19.07 11.49
C MET A 121 1.47 18.65 12.91
N LEU A 122 2.43 18.49 13.82
CA LEU A 122 2.15 18.16 15.22
C LEU A 122 1.31 19.25 15.91
N GLU A 123 1.63 20.53 15.66
CA GLU A 123 0.85 21.66 16.17
C GLU A 123 -0.58 21.65 15.62
N HIS A 124 -0.75 21.41 14.31
CA HIS A 124 -2.05 21.30 13.67
C HIS A 124 -2.93 20.19 14.27
N GLU A 125 -2.33 19.05 14.58
CA GLU A 125 -2.98 17.92 15.25
C GLU A 125 -3.11 18.11 16.77
N MET A 126 -2.72 19.26 17.30
CA MET A 126 -2.75 19.59 18.73
C MET A 126 -1.93 18.62 19.58
N ILE A 127 -0.84 18.09 19.05
CA ILE A 127 0.08 17.21 19.76
C ILE A 127 1.16 18.07 20.45
N ALA A 128 1.12 18.10 21.78
CA ALA A 128 1.97 18.98 22.60
C ALA A 128 3.42 18.46 22.79
N TYR A 129 3.80 17.37 22.15
CA TYR A 129 5.13 16.75 22.29
C TYR A 129 6.02 17.07 21.11
N SER A 130 7.33 17.24 21.39
CA SER A 130 8.31 17.30 20.30
C SER A 130 8.53 15.91 19.68
N PRO A 131 9.09 15.84 18.45
CA PRO A 131 9.44 14.56 17.84
C PRO A 131 10.35 13.69 18.71
N GLU A 132 11.30 14.30 19.43
CA GLU A 132 12.22 13.61 20.33
C GLU A 132 11.49 13.03 21.54
N GLN A 133 10.55 13.79 22.12
CA GLN A 133 9.71 13.32 23.22
C GLN A 133 8.81 12.15 22.77
N LEU A 134 8.25 12.22 21.57
CA LEU A 134 7.43 11.12 21.01
C LEU A 134 8.26 9.85 20.83
N ILE A 135 9.53 9.96 20.38
CA ILE A 135 10.44 8.82 20.25
C ILE A 135 10.73 8.20 21.62
N GLU A 136 10.95 9.02 22.66
CA GLU A 136 11.23 8.52 24.01
C GLU A 136 10.01 7.84 24.64
N ILE A 137 8.81 8.42 24.45
CA ILE A 137 7.55 7.79 24.84
C ILE A 137 7.40 6.45 24.13
N ALA A 138 7.59 6.41 22.80
CA ALA A 138 7.47 5.20 22.01
C ALA A 138 8.44 4.09 22.48
N ARG A 139 9.68 4.43 22.83
CA ARG A 139 10.65 3.48 23.39
C ARG A 139 10.18 2.90 24.72
N THR A 140 9.70 3.76 25.61
CA THR A 140 9.18 3.34 26.92
C THR A 140 7.97 2.39 26.77
N GLU A 141 7.02 2.77 25.93
CA GLU A 141 5.83 1.95 25.64
C GLU A 141 6.20 0.63 24.95
N PHE A 142 7.14 0.65 24.00
CA PHE A 142 7.61 -0.57 23.35
C PHE A 142 8.23 -1.56 24.34
N GLU A 143 9.08 -1.09 25.27
CA GLU A 143 9.67 -1.95 26.31
C GLU A 143 8.60 -2.47 27.28
N TRP A 144 7.60 -1.68 27.60
CA TRP A 144 6.45 -2.14 28.41
C TRP A 144 5.67 -3.22 27.66
N CYS A 145 5.28 -2.98 26.40
CA CYS A 145 4.58 -3.96 25.57
C CYS A 145 5.36 -5.28 25.48
N ARG A 146 6.69 -5.20 25.26
CA ARG A 146 7.55 -6.37 25.18
C ARG A 146 7.53 -7.17 26.48
N LYS A 147 7.61 -6.52 27.63
CA LYS A 147 7.55 -7.18 28.94
C LYS A 147 6.22 -7.87 29.15
N GLU A 148 5.12 -7.20 28.82
CA GLU A 148 3.76 -7.78 28.95
C GLU A 148 3.56 -8.96 27.98
N MET A 149 4.03 -8.87 26.75
CA MET A 149 3.99 -9.98 25.77
C MET A 149 4.76 -11.20 26.30
N LEU A 150 5.96 -11.01 26.86
CA LEU A 150 6.75 -12.09 27.44
C LEU A 150 6.09 -12.67 28.68
N ARG A 151 5.42 -11.85 29.52
CA ARG A 151 4.66 -12.31 30.66
C ARG A 151 3.51 -13.20 30.21
N ALA A 152 2.67 -12.72 29.28
CA ALA A 152 1.55 -13.48 28.75
C ALA A 152 2.00 -14.79 28.07
N SER A 153 3.13 -14.76 27.35
CA SER A 153 3.71 -15.96 26.74
C SER A 153 4.09 -17.03 27.78
N ARG A 154 4.70 -16.61 28.91
CA ARG A 154 5.04 -17.51 30.01
C ARG A 154 3.79 -18.07 30.68
N ASP A 155 2.77 -17.23 30.91
CA ASP A 155 1.49 -17.62 31.53
C ASP A 155 0.75 -18.65 30.65
N LEU A 156 0.88 -18.56 29.32
CA LEU A 156 0.36 -19.54 28.36
C LEU A 156 1.25 -20.79 28.18
N GLY A 157 2.40 -20.86 28.85
CA GLY A 157 3.29 -22.02 28.79
C GLY A 157 4.29 -22.03 27.61
N PHE A 158 4.39 -20.93 26.86
CA PHE A 158 5.33 -20.80 25.71
C PHE A 158 6.67 -20.17 26.09
N GLY A 159 6.91 -19.85 27.38
CA GLY A 159 8.16 -19.26 27.84
C GLY A 159 8.47 -17.91 27.17
N GLU A 160 9.65 -17.78 26.58
CA GLU A 160 10.10 -16.57 25.89
C GLU A 160 9.60 -16.45 24.42
N ASP A 161 8.97 -17.51 23.91
CA ASP A 161 8.47 -17.52 22.52
C ASP A 161 7.06 -16.92 22.43
N TRP A 162 7.00 -15.59 22.55
CA TRP A 162 5.75 -14.84 22.44
C TRP A 162 5.10 -14.96 21.04
N ARG A 163 5.89 -15.28 19.98
CA ARG A 163 5.33 -15.46 18.63
C ARG A 163 4.52 -16.74 18.55
N ALA A 164 5.06 -17.85 19.07
CA ALA A 164 4.32 -19.11 19.17
C ALA A 164 3.06 -18.96 20.05
N ALA A 165 3.15 -18.20 21.18
CA ALA A 165 1.99 -17.90 22.00
C ALA A 165 0.92 -17.10 21.22
N LEU A 166 1.34 -16.11 20.43
CA LEU A 166 0.43 -15.32 19.60
C LEU A 166 -0.22 -16.16 18.51
N ASP A 167 0.52 -17.05 17.86
CA ASP A 167 -0.02 -17.95 16.84
C ASP A 167 -1.02 -18.93 17.44
N HIS A 168 -0.74 -19.45 18.63
CA HIS A 168 -1.72 -20.25 19.39
C HIS A 168 -3.01 -19.49 19.67
N VAL A 169 -2.92 -18.24 20.12
CA VAL A 169 -4.11 -17.40 20.39
C VAL A 169 -4.89 -17.12 19.11
N LYS A 170 -4.22 -16.92 17.96
CA LYS A 170 -4.90 -16.74 16.66
C LYS A 170 -5.73 -17.96 16.26
N GLU A 171 -5.34 -19.16 16.67
CA GLU A 171 -6.10 -20.38 16.40
C GLU A 171 -7.33 -20.54 17.33
N MET A 172 -7.39 -19.79 18.42
CA MET A 172 -8.52 -19.78 19.38
C MET A 172 -9.70 -18.95 18.85
N HIS A 173 -10.12 -19.19 17.64
CA HIS A 173 -11.26 -18.52 17.03
C HIS A 173 -12.52 -19.39 17.07
N VAL A 174 -13.68 -18.77 17.03
CA VAL A 174 -14.96 -19.49 16.87
C VAL A 174 -15.05 -20.11 15.49
N GLU A 175 -15.79 -21.21 15.38
CA GLU A 175 -16.06 -21.87 14.11
C GLU A 175 -16.69 -20.91 13.08
N PRO A 176 -16.44 -21.12 11.79
CA PRO A 176 -17.06 -20.34 10.71
C PRO A 176 -18.59 -20.28 10.88
N GLY A 177 -19.13 -19.07 10.85
CA GLY A 177 -20.57 -18.82 11.02
C GLY A 177 -21.03 -18.58 12.46
N LYS A 178 -20.16 -18.77 13.46
CA LYS A 178 -20.47 -18.55 14.89
C LYS A 178 -20.16 -17.14 15.40
N GLN A 179 -19.57 -16.26 14.57
CA GLN A 179 -19.27 -14.87 14.96
C GLN A 179 -20.48 -14.08 15.44
N PRO A 180 -21.69 -14.16 14.83
CA PRO A 180 -22.85 -13.43 15.33
C PRO A 180 -23.27 -13.85 16.76
N GLU A 181 -23.15 -15.14 17.09
CA GLU A 181 -23.42 -15.67 18.41
C GLU A 181 -22.40 -15.14 19.43
N LEU A 182 -21.11 -15.20 19.09
CA LEU A 182 -20.04 -14.65 19.94
C LEU A 182 -20.24 -13.16 20.21
N ILE A 183 -20.52 -12.35 19.19
CA ILE A 183 -20.73 -10.90 19.35
C ILE A 183 -21.92 -10.63 20.26
N ARG A 184 -23.03 -11.38 20.12
CA ARG A 184 -24.19 -11.25 21.01
C ARG A 184 -23.82 -11.60 22.45
N ASP A 185 -23.08 -12.68 22.65
CA ASP A 185 -22.73 -13.17 24.00
C ASP A 185 -21.78 -12.18 24.70
N LEU A 186 -20.78 -11.65 23.97
CA LEU A 186 -19.90 -10.57 24.44
C LEU A 186 -20.69 -9.28 24.77
N ALA A 187 -21.69 -8.93 23.97
CA ALA A 187 -22.53 -7.77 24.24
C ALA A 187 -23.37 -7.97 25.53
N HIS A 188 -23.83 -9.19 25.80
CA HIS A 188 -24.53 -9.51 27.06
C HIS A 188 -23.60 -9.53 28.30
N GLU A 189 -22.34 -9.92 28.10
CA GLU A 189 -21.32 -9.90 29.17
C GLU A 189 -20.91 -8.47 29.55
N ALA A 190 -20.95 -7.54 28.59
CA ALA A 190 -20.57 -6.16 28.81
C ALA A 190 -21.64 -5.27 29.46
N VAL A 191 -22.86 -5.78 29.68
CA VAL A 191 -24.00 -5.09 30.31
C VAL A 191 -24.16 -5.54 31.76
#